data_f6dbb918099d7b4b26548559c720cb16
#
_entry.id   f6dbb918099d7b4b26548559c720cb16
#
_cell.length_a   1.000
_cell.length_b   1.000
_cell.length_c   1.000
_cell.angle_alpha   90.00
_cell.angle_beta   90.00
_cell.angle_gamma   90.00
#
_symmetry.space_group_name_H-M   'P 1'
#
loop_
_entity.id
_entity.type
_entity.pdbx_description
1 polymer ?
#
loop_
_entity_poly.entity_id
_entity_poly.type
_entity_poly.pdbx_seq_one_letter_code
_entity_poly.pdbx_strand_id
1 'polypeptide(L)'
;MKQLTDHITFRHGATINNRLVQAPMLTNSGDNEAVSQDTLDYYGARSQSAGMVIVEYTSVRKNGGPSRSWADNREQLAIYDDRFKPGMAKVAKALKKDGNKAI
;
A
#
# COMPACT_ATOMS: atom_id res chain seq x y z
N MET A 1 -9.49 22.03 20.04
CA MET A 1 -9.09 20.62 20.15
C MET A 1 -8.98 20.01 18.76
N LYS A 2 -7.95 19.23 18.51
CA LYS A 2 -7.78 18.52 17.23
C LYS A 2 -8.77 17.36 17.13
N GLN A 3 -9.31 17.15 15.94
CA GLN A 3 -10.25 16.07 15.67
C GLN A 3 -9.69 15.13 14.58
N LEU A 4 -10.20 13.91 14.53
CA LEU A 4 -9.74 12.91 13.56
C LEU A 4 -9.96 13.35 12.11
N THR A 5 -10.96 14.18 11.86
CA THR A 5 -11.27 14.68 10.52
C THR A 5 -10.43 15.89 10.11
N ASP A 6 -9.62 16.46 11.01
CA ASP A 6 -8.79 17.62 10.71
C ASP A 6 -7.61 17.25 9.82
N HIS A 7 -7.27 18.15 8.89
CA HIS A 7 -6.10 17.97 8.03
C HIS A 7 -4.80 18.04 8.85
N ILE A 8 -3.77 17.38 8.38
CA ILE A 8 -2.39 17.54 8.86
C ILE A 8 -1.52 17.95 7.70
N THR A 9 -0.76 19.03 7.88
CA THR A 9 0.28 19.43 6.95
C THR A 9 1.64 19.11 7.57
N PHE A 10 2.43 18.31 6.87
CA PHE A 10 3.76 17.93 7.32
C PHE A 10 4.78 19.02 7.02
N ARG A 11 5.94 18.90 7.64
CA ARG A 11 7.01 19.91 7.60
C ARG A 11 7.37 20.41 6.19
N HIS A 12 7.33 19.53 5.20
CA HIS A 12 7.71 19.86 3.83
C HIS A 12 6.50 20.11 2.92
N GLY A 13 5.34 20.41 3.49
CA GLY A 13 4.18 20.87 2.75
C GLY A 13 3.16 19.80 2.34
N ALA A 14 3.47 18.53 2.48
CA ALA A 14 2.50 17.47 2.19
C ALA A 14 1.35 17.52 3.20
N THR A 15 0.13 17.44 2.71
CA THR A 15 -1.08 17.48 3.55
C THR A 15 -1.89 16.21 3.41
N ILE A 16 -2.35 15.65 4.51
CA ILE A 16 -3.30 14.54 4.50
C ILE A 16 -4.67 15.05 4.96
N ASN A 17 -5.73 14.45 4.40
CA ASN A 17 -7.09 14.95 4.52
C ASN A 17 -7.73 14.70 5.88
N ASN A 18 -7.20 13.77 6.66
CA ASN A 18 -7.66 13.47 8.01
C ASN A 18 -6.51 12.86 8.81
N ARG A 19 -6.77 12.59 10.10
CA ARG A 19 -5.74 12.08 11.02
C ARG A 19 -5.74 10.57 11.16
N LEU A 20 -6.39 9.86 10.24
CA LEU A 20 -6.38 8.41 10.22
C LEU A 20 -5.27 7.93 9.29
N VAL A 21 -4.45 7.03 9.79
CA VAL A 21 -3.37 6.40 9.02
C VAL A 21 -3.53 4.89 9.12
N GLN A 22 -3.62 4.22 7.98
CA GLN A 22 -3.61 2.76 7.98
C GLN A 22 -2.18 2.27 8.10
N ALA A 23 -1.89 1.54 9.17
CA ALA A 23 -0.59 0.91 9.38
C ALA A 23 -0.32 -0.16 8.33
N PRO A 24 0.96 -0.46 8.02
CA PRO A 24 1.28 -1.51 7.06
C PRO A 24 0.83 -2.88 7.57
N MET A 25 0.12 -3.62 6.73
CA MET A 25 -0.40 -4.96 7.06
C MET A 25 -0.13 -5.90 5.90
N LEU A 26 0.66 -6.93 6.15
CA LEU A 26 1.04 -7.91 5.13
C LEU A 26 -0.18 -8.69 4.66
N THR A 27 -0.45 -8.66 3.35
CA THR A 27 -1.60 -9.35 2.76
C THR A 27 -1.23 -10.68 2.12
N ASN A 28 0.03 -10.88 1.75
CA ASN A 28 0.46 -12.03 0.93
C ASN A 28 -0.40 -12.18 -0.33
N SER A 29 -0.68 -11.08 -1.01
CA SER A 29 -1.53 -11.05 -2.19
C SER A 29 -0.74 -11.06 -3.50
N GLY A 30 0.59 -11.07 -3.43
CA GLY A 30 1.45 -11.02 -4.60
C GLY A 30 1.39 -12.32 -5.42
N ASP A 31 1.50 -12.19 -6.74
CA ASP A 31 1.64 -13.30 -7.67
C ASP A 31 3.05 -13.25 -8.26
N ASN A 32 3.87 -14.27 -7.96
CA ASN A 32 5.30 -14.24 -8.26
C ASN A 32 5.97 -12.95 -7.75
N GLU A 33 5.64 -12.54 -6.54
CA GLU A 33 6.11 -11.33 -5.86
C GLU A 33 5.61 -10.01 -6.50
N ALA A 34 4.85 -10.07 -7.57
CA ALA A 34 4.29 -8.90 -8.24
C ALA A 34 2.88 -8.58 -7.74
N VAL A 35 2.47 -7.33 -7.93
CA VAL A 35 1.11 -6.89 -7.62
C VAL A 35 0.11 -7.69 -8.44
N SER A 36 -0.87 -8.30 -7.77
CA SER A 36 -1.96 -9.04 -8.40
C SER A 36 -3.24 -8.21 -8.40
N GLN A 37 -4.28 -8.73 -9.04
CA GLN A 37 -5.61 -8.09 -8.97
C GLN A 37 -6.13 -8.07 -7.53
N ASP A 38 -5.86 -9.13 -6.75
CA ASP A 38 -6.25 -9.18 -5.33
C ASP A 38 -5.58 -8.06 -4.53
N THR A 39 -4.32 -7.74 -4.82
CA THR A 39 -3.61 -6.61 -4.20
C THR A 39 -4.32 -5.30 -4.52
N LEU A 40 -4.67 -5.09 -5.78
CA LEU A 40 -5.34 -3.86 -6.22
C LEU A 40 -6.74 -3.73 -5.62
N ASP A 41 -7.47 -4.84 -5.51
CA ASP A 41 -8.80 -4.85 -4.90
C ASP A 41 -8.72 -4.52 -3.41
N TYR A 42 -7.74 -5.08 -2.72
CA TYR A 42 -7.50 -4.80 -1.30
C TYR A 42 -7.26 -3.31 -1.05
N TYR A 43 -6.31 -2.72 -1.77
CA TYR A 43 -5.98 -1.32 -1.57
C TYR A 43 -7.04 -0.37 -2.14
N GLY A 44 -7.67 -0.75 -3.25
CA GLY A 44 -8.75 0.04 -3.83
C GLY A 44 -9.95 0.18 -2.90
N ALA A 45 -10.27 -0.87 -2.15
CA ALA A 45 -11.36 -0.83 -1.17
C ALA A 45 -11.05 0.06 0.04
N ARG A 46 -9.78 0.40 0.28
CA ARG A 46 -9.32 1.16 1.44
C ARG A 46 -8.94 2.60 1.14
N SER A 47 -9.12 3.05 -0.09
CA SER A 47 -8.68 4.38 -0.54
C SER A 47 -9.44 5.53 0.10
N GLN A 48 -10.62 5.29 0.64
CA GLN A 48 -11.49 6.36 1.16
C GLN A 48 -11.37 6.58 2.66
N SER A 49 -10.95 5.58 3.42
CA SER A 49 -11.10 5.61 4.88
C SER A 49 -10.01 6.40 5.60
N ALA A 50 -8.77 6.28 5.18
CA ALA A 50 -7.64 6.92 5.86
C ALA A 50 -7.05 8.02 4.99
N GLY A 51 -6.62 9.11 5.61
CA GLY A 51 -5.91 10.19 4.92
C GLY A 51 -4.58 9.74 4.34
N MET A 52 -3.98 8.71 4.94
CA MET A 52 -2.75 8.10 4.44
C MET A 52 -2.79 6.59 4.67
N VAL A 53 -2.34 5.84 3.69
CA VAL A 53 -2.17 4.39 3.79
C VAL A 53 -0.69 4.06 3.61
N ILE A 54 -0.13 3.33 4.56
CA ILE A 54 1.23 2.80 4.45
C ILE A 54 1.13 1.40 3.85
N VAL A 55 1.77 1.23 2.69
CA VAL A 55 1.75 -0.04 1.96
C VAL A 55 2.53 -1.09 2.74
N GLU A 56 2.13 -2.32 2.58
CA GLU A 56 2.64 -3.47 3.30
C GLU A 56 4.14 -3.71 3.11
N TYR A 57 4.70 -4.56 3.95
CA TYR A 57 6.06 -5.06 3.82
C TYR A 57 6.33 -5.50 2.38
N THR A 58 7.36 -4.94 1.78
CA THR A 58 7.72 -5.19 0.39
C THR A 58 9.21 -5.53 0.32
N SER A 59 9.55 -6.65 -0.30
CA SER A 59 10.92 -7.14 -0.33
C SER A 59 11.78 -6.29 -1.28
N VAL A 60 12.95 -5.91 -0.80
CA VAL A 60 13.92 -5.12 -1.58
C VAL A 60 15.03 -5.97 -2.19
N ARG A 61 14.97 -7.29 -2.03
CA ARG A 61 15.89 -8.22 -2.68
C ARG A 61 15.18 -9.53 -2.98
N LYS A 62 15.71 -10.26 -3.96
CA LYS A 62 15.19 -11.59 -4.32
C LYS A 62 15.30 -12.52 -3.11
N ASN A 63 14.24 -13.27 -2.85
CA ASN A 63 14.15 -14.20 -1.72
C ASN A 63 14.42 -13.52 -0.37
N GLY A 64 14.09 -12.23 -0.27
CA GLY A 64 14.36 -11.43 0.93
C GLY A 64 13.48 -11.72 2.12
N GLY A 65 12.39 -12.47 1.93
CA GLY A 65 11.49 -12.86 2.99
C GLY A 65 10.41 -13.77 2.44
N PRO A 66 10.40 -15.06 2.80
CA PRO A 66 9.51 -16.04 2.18
C PRO A 66 8.15 -16.13 2.88
N SER A 67 7.42 -15.03 2.95
CA SER A 67 6.04 -15.10 3.45
C SER A 67 5.10 -15.51 2.33
N ARG A 68 4.29 -16.53 2.57
CA ARG A 68 3.35 -17.08 1.60
C ARG A 68 2.01 -17.38 2.25
N SER A 69 0.95 -17.26 1.48
CA SER A 69 -0.36 -17.73 1.89
C SER A 69 -0.44 -19.25 1.74
N TRP A 70 -0.99 -19.91 2.74
CA TRP A 70 -1.21 -21.35 2.71
C TRP A 70 -2.31 -21.76 1.74
N ALA A 71 -3.32 -20.88 1.55
CA ALA A 71 -4.52 -21.24 0.83
C ALA A 71 -4.36 -21.17 -0.70
N ASP A 72 -3.63 -20.18 -1.19
CA ASP A 72 -3.60 -19.86 -2.62
C ASP A 72 -2.19 -19.72 -3.19
N ASN A 73 -1.19 -20.08 -2.39
CA ASN A 73 0.23 -20.01 -2.78
C ASN A 73 0.67 -18.59 -3.20
N ARG A 74 0.01 -17.56 -2.68
CA ARG A 74 0.38 -16.17 -2.92
C ARG A 74 1.56 -15.77 -2.05
N GLU A 75 2.25 -14.74 -2.48
CA GLU A 75 3.49 -14.28 -1.86
C GLU A 75 3.40 -12.82 -1.45
N GLN A 76 4.37 -12.39 -0.64
CA GLN A 76 4.55 -10.97 -0.36
C GLN A 76 4.99 -10.23 -1.63
N LEU A 77 4.75 -8.92 -1.65
CA LEU A 77 5.18 -8.08 -2.75
C LEU A 77 6.69 -7.85 -2.71
N ALA A 78 7.25 -7.50 -3.87
CA ALA A 78 8.66 -7.15 -3.98
C ALA A 78 8.84 -5.91 -4.87
N ILE A 79 10.01 -5.27 -4.73
CA ILE A 79 10.37 -4.08 -5.50
C ILE A 79 11.86 -4.10 -5.91
N TYR A 80 12.51 -5.24 -5.88
CA TYR A 80 13.94 -5.35 -6.16
C TYR A 80 14.29 -5.30 -7.66
N ASP A 81 13.30 -5.26 -8.55
CA ASP A 81 13.49 -5.27 -10.00
C ASP A 81 12.53 -4.29 -10.67
N ASP A 82 12.94 -3.74 -11.80
CA ASP A 82 12.11 -2.79 -12.55
C ASP A 82 10.78 -3.38 -13.02
N ARG A 83 10.69 -4.70 -13.17
CA ARG A 83 9.45 -5.37 -13.57
C ARG A 83 8.31 -5.17 -12.58
N PHE A 84 8.61 -4.80 -11.34
CA PHE A 84 7.61 -4.56 -10.30
C PHE A 84 7.05 -3.13 -10.32
N LYS A 85 7.71 -2.20 -11.00
CA LYS A 85 7.30 -0.78 -10.99
C LYS A 85 5.87 -0.55 -11.52
N PRO A 86 5.45 -1.13 -12.65
CA PRO A 86 4.08 -0.90 -13.14
C PRO A 86 3.00 -1.31 -12.14
N GLY A 87 3.19 -2.45 -11.47
CA GLY A 87 2.24 -2.92 -10.46
C GLY A 87 2.19 -1.99 -9.25
N MET A 88 3.34 -1.57 -8.74
CA MET A 88 3.40 -0.64 -7.61
C MET A 88 2.81 0.72 -7.97
N ALA A 89 3.00 1.19 -9.20
CA ALA A 89 2.36 2.42 -9.67
C ALA A 89 0.83 2.30 -9.67
N LYS A 90 0.30 1.14 -10.01
CA LYS A 90 -1.15 0.87 -9.95
C LYS A 90 -1.66 0.88 -8.51
N VAL A 91 -0.91 0.33 -7.57
CA VAL A 91 -1.26 0.40 -6.13
C VAL A 91 -1.32 1.86 -5.67
N ALA A 92 -0.30 2.64 -5.98
CA ALA A 92 -0.28 4.06 -5.62
C ALA A 92 -1.47 4.81 -6.21
N LYS A 93 -1.79 4.55 -7.48
CA LYS A 93 -2.94 5.17 -8.14
C LYS A 93 -4.26 4.77 -7.48
N ALA A 94 -4.43 3.49 -7.13
CA ALA A 94 -5.63 3.01 -6.46
C ALA A 94 -5.82 3.67 -5.09
N LEU A 95 -4.74 3.82 -4.32
CA LEU A 95 -4.79 4.45 -3.00
C LEU A 95 -5.05 5.95 -3.07
N LYS A 96 -4.58 6.62 -4.10
CA LYS A 96 -4.70 8.08 -4.24
C LYS A 96 -5.92 8.54 -5.02
N LYS A 97 -6.74 7.63 -5.53
CA LYS A 97 -7.88 7.97 -6.39
C LYS A 97 -8.90 8.88 -5.72
N ASP A 98 -9.01 8.86 -4.40
CA ASP A 98 -9.95 9.68 -3.62
C ASP A 98 -9.23 10.85 -2.91
N GLY A 99 -8.06 11.24 -3.37
CA GLY A 99 -7.29 12.38 -2.86
C GLY A 99 -6.43 12.09 -1.64
N ASN A 100 -6.35 10.86 -1.17
CA ASN A 100 -5.54 10.47 -0.03
C ASN A 100 -4.09 10.17 -0.43
N LYS A 101 -3.23 9.98 0.54
CA LYS A 101 -1.81 9.75 0.33
C LYS A 101 -1.46 8.28 0.52
N ALA A 102 -0.39 7.87 -0.18
CA ALA A 102 0.16 6.52 -0.07
C ALA A 102 1.67 6.60 0.22
N ILE A 103 2.13 5.72 1.08
CA ILE A 103 3.56 5.53 1.38
C ILE A 103 3.92 4.07 1.20
#